data_e0e443e2e4858f0f99e53e1648e68cac
#
_entry.id   e0e443e2e4858f0f99e53e1648e68cac
#
_cell.length_a   1.000
_cell.length_b   1.000
_cell.length_c   1.000
_cell.angle_alpha   90.00
_cell.angle_beta   90.00
_cell.angle_gamma   90.00
#
_symmetry.space_group_name_H-M   'P 1'
#
loop_
_entity.id
_entity.type
_entity.pdbx_description
1 polymer ?
#
loop_
_entity_poly.entity_id
_entity_poly.type
_entity_poly.pdbx_seq_one_letter_code
_entity_poly.pdbx_strand_id
1 'polypeptide(L)'
;MSRYPNEVDVVIVGSGPTGAAYARILSERAPGARIAMLEVGPTVSDPPGAHVKNIVDDAERARAQVRSQGPAAETATVTNPGAVKAGQRRARAGTYLLDDGYAQDGEDGLPVAAFSSNVGGMGAHWTAACPRPGDSERIGFLDEDGALDELLSEGERLLGVTSDAFDAAPFSGLVRERLAAEVDAERPADRRVQRMPLAVHRRDDGRLVWSGSDVVFGDVTRANRGFSLHDESLVTRVLVADGRASGVEVRDLRDGQTHRIAARFVVVAADALRTPQVLWASGIRPEALGRYLNDQAQIVFASRLRDVEAPATREGGDGALSETSGVSWVPFTDDLPFHGQIMQLDASPIPLADDDPVVPGSIVGLGLFCAKDLQASDRVAFDDSRVDAYGMPAMRIHYTLTDRDRAVIERAKREIVRLGNAVGEPLDDRPFVMPLGSSLHYQGTVRMGAADDGASVCDPHSEVWGVPGLFVAGNGVIPTATACNPTLTAVALAVRGARRIAERLSSQTASEQVSGAVTAG
;
A
#
# COMPACT_ATOMS: atom_id res chain seq x y z
N MET A 1 35.13 -4.60 5.65
CA MET A 1 34.40 -5.26 4.51
C MET A 1 33.33 -4.30 4.04
N SER A 2 33.07 -4.20 2.73
CA SER A 2 31.99 -3.36 2.21
C SER A 2 30.64 -3.83 2.78
N ARG A 3 29.77 -2.88 3.15
CA ARG A 3 28.42 -3.15 3.61
C ARG A 3 27.55 -3.81 2.51
N TYR A 4 27.85 -3.49 1.27
CA TYR A 4 27.11 -3.96 0.11
C TYR A 4 27.87 -5.04 -0.66
N PRO A 5 27.17 -6.03 -1.25
CA PRO A 5 27.77 -6.92 -2.23
C PRO A 5 28.15 -6.15 -3.49
N ASN A 6 29.23 -6.56 -4.15
CA ASN A 6 29.60 -5.98 -5.45
C ASN A 6 28.64 -6.41 -6.57
N GLU A 7 28.09 -7.64 -6.45
CA GLU A 7 27.25 -8.26 -7.48
C GLU A 7 26.23 -9.21 -6.85
N VAL A 8 25.00 -9.20 -7.37
CA VAL A 8 23.92 -10.12 -7.03
C VAL A 8 23.15 -10.53 -8.29
N ASP A 9 22.24 -11.49 -8.17
CA ASP A 9 21.36 -11.85 -9.29
C ASP A 9 20.19 -10.86 -9.40
N VAL A 10 19.65 -10.41 -8.25
CA VAL A 10 18.51 -9.48 -8.19
C VAL A 10 18.76 -8.40 -7.14
N VAL A 11 18.58 -7.14 -7.54
CA VAL A 11 18.43 -6.02 -6.61
C VAL A 11 16.95 -5.68 -6.50
N ILE A 12 16.46 -5.52 -5.27
CA ILE A 12 15.10 -5.03 -4.97
C ILE A 12 15.23 -3.68 -4.24
N VAL A 13 14.63 -2.63 -4.79
CA VAL A 13 14.62 -1.28 -4.25
C VAL A 13 13.29 -1.03 -3.54
N GLY A 14 13.33 -0.93 -2.22
CA GLY A 14 12.16 -0.82 -1.36
C GLY A 14 11.76 -2.15 -0.72
N SER A 15 11.47 -2.10 0.58
CA SER A 15 11.17 -3.25 1.43
C SER A 15 9.68 -3.33 1.85
N GLY A 16 8.82 -2.53 1.22
CA GLY A 16 7.37 -2.59 1.40
C GLY A 16 6.78 -3.94 0.98
N PRO A 17 5.47 -4.17 1.15
CA PRO A 17 4.83 -5.46 0.88
C PRO A 17 5.12 -6.04 -0.51
N THR A 18 5.20 -5.19 -1.54
CA THR A 18 5.48 -5.63 -2.92
C THR A 18 6.93 -6.04 -3.13
N GLY A 19 7.90 -5.29 -2.58
CA GLY A 19 9.31 -5.69 -2.58
C GLY A 19 9.52 -6.99 -1.79
N ALA A 20 8.86 -7.12 -0.64
CA ALA A 20 8.87 -8.35 0.17
C ALA A 20 8.30 -9.56 -0.60
N ALA A 21 7.23 -9.35 -1.40
CA ALA A 21 6.66 -10.40 -2.25
C ALA A 21 7.65 -10.88 -3.32
N TYR A 22 8.40 -9.97 -3.96
CA TYR A 22 9.48 -10.37 -4.86
C TYR A 22 10.54 -11.21 -4.13
N ALA A 23 11.03 -10.76 -2.98
CA ALA A 23 12.01 -11.50 -2.20
C ALA A 23 11.51 -12.90 -1.81
N ARG A 24 10.23 -13.00 -1.40
CA ARG A 24 9.57 -14.25 -1.02
C ARG A 24 9.48 -15.23 -2.18
N ILE A 25 8.90 -14.83 -3.29
CA ILE A 25 8.69 -15.70 -4.46
C ILE A 25 10.02 -16.13 -5.06
N LEU A 26 11.02 -15.23 -5.12
CA LEU A 26 12.36 -15.57 -5.58
C LEU A 26 13.03 -16.59 -4.64
N SER A 27 12.91 -16.44 -3.33
CA SER A 27 13.44 -17.41 -2.36
C SER A 27 12.77 -18.77 -2.43
N GLU A 28 11.46 -18.81 -2.77
CA GLU A 28 10.71 -20.06 -2.97
C GLU A 28 11.08 -20.76 -4.29
N ARG A 29 11.20 -19.99 -5.40
CA ARG A 29 11.29 -20.54 -6.76
C ARG A 29 12.70 -20.54 -7.35
N ALA A 30 13.61 -19.75 -6.81
CA ALA A 30 15.01 -19.67 -7.19
C ALA A 30 15.91 -19.60 -5.93
N PRO A 31 15.92 -20.65 -5.07
CA PRO A 31 16.54 -20.61 -3.74
C PRO A 31 18.06 -20.38 -3.77
N GLY A 32 18.72 -20.55 -4.92
CA GLY A 32 20.13 -20.23 -5.11
C GLY A 32 20.42 -18.79 -5.53
N ALA A 33 19.38 -17.97 -5.78
CA ALA A 33 19.57 -16.59 -6.20
C ALA A 33 20.12 -15.72 -5.08
N ARG A 34 21.10 -14.87 -5.43
CA ARG A 34 21.61 -13.81 -4.55
C ARG A 34 20.74 -12.58 -4.71
N ILE A 35 20.13 -12.12 -3.62
CA ILE A 35 19.16 -11.04 -3.60
C ILE A 35 19.62 -9.96 -2.62
N ALA A 36 19.81 -8.73 -3.09
CA ALA A 36 20.04 -7.57 -2.25
C ALA A 36 18.80 -6.68 -2.24
N MET A 37 18.21 -6.45 -1.06
CA MET A 37 17.11 -5.52 -0.85
C MET A 37 17.65 -4.24 -0.22
N LEU A 38 17.31 -3.09 -0.79
CA LEU A 38 17.79 -1.76 -0.40
C LEU A 38 16.60 -0.92 0.04
N GLU A 39 16.63 -0.45 1.28
CA GLU A 39 15.57 0.37 1.88
C GLU A 39 16.14 1.72 2.32
N VAL A 40 15.48 2.81 1.92
CA VAL A 40 15.94 4.17 2.23
C VAL A 40 15.81 4.50 3.72
N GLY A 41 14.79 3.96 4.39
CA GLY A 41 14.53 4.23 5.79
C GLY A 41 15.19 3.24 6.75
N PRO A 42 15.15 3.53 8.07
CA PRO A 42 15.73 2.68 9.09
C PRO A 42 14.87 1.45 9.39
N THR A 43 15.47 0.46 10.04
CA THR A 43 14.76 -0.63 10.70
C THR A 43 14.10 -0.10 11.98
N VAL A 44 12.78 -0.26 12.10
CA VAL A 44 11.96 0.30 13.20
C VAL A 44 11.28 -0.76 14.06
N SER A 45 11.29 -2.02 13.63
CA SER A 45 10.62 -3.14 14.29
C SER A 45 11.48 -4.41 14.26
N ASP A 46 11.18 -5.35 15.16
CA ASP A 46 11.77 -6.68 15.21
C ASP A 46 10.64 -7.75 15.21
N PRO A 47 10.65 -8.69 14.25
CA PRO A 47 11.59 -8.80 13.14
C PRO A 47 11.50 -7.61 12.17
N PRO A 48 12.56 -7.35 11.35
CA PRO A 48 12.57 -6.24 10.40
C PRO A 48 11.34 -6.25 9.47
N GLY A 49 10.64 -5.13 9.41
CA GLY A 49 9.42 -4.98 8.62
C GLY A 49 8.12 -5.42 9.33
N ALA A 50 8.19 -5.82 10.59
CA ALA A 50 7.00 -6.12 11.39
C ALA A 50 6.13 -4.87 11.61
N HIS A 51 4.82 -5.10 11.71
CA HIS A 51 3.88 -4.02 11.95
C HIS A 51 4.06 -3.42 13.35
N VAL A 52 4.13 -2.10 13.44
CA VAL A 52 4.40 -1.41 14.73
C VAL A 52 3.32 -1.63 15.79
N LYS A 53 2.08 -1.96 15.42
CA LYS A 53 1.04 -2.35 16.38
C LYS A 53 1.36 -3.64 17.13
N ASN A 54 2.27 -4.47 16.63
CA ASN A 54 2.71 -5.69 17.31
C ASN A 54 3.71 -5.38 18.42
N ILE A 55 4.25 -4.16 18.51
CA ILE A 55 5.11 -3.71 19.60
C ILE A 55 4.23 -3.45 20.83
N VAL A 56 4.45 -4.23 21.88
CA VAL A 56 3.64 -4.20 23.10
C VAL A 56 3.88 -2.92 23.92
N ASP A 57 5.13 -2.52 24.07
CA ASP A 57 5.49 -1.31 24.81
C ASP A 57 5.12 -0.04 24.03
N ASP A 58 4.28 0.80 24.62
CA ASP A 58 3.76 2.03 23.99
C ASP A 58 4.86 3.05 23.70
N ALA A 59 5.86 3.18 24.55
CA ALA A 59 6.95 4.12 24.35
C ALA A 59 7.90 3.63 23.24
N GLU A 60 8.13 2.34 23.15
CA GLU A 60 8.90 1.73 22.06
C GLU A 60 8.15 1.89 20.73
N ARG A 61 6.84 1.62 20.71
CA ARG A 61 5.98 1.82 19.53
C ARG A 61 6.00 3.28 19.06
N ALA A 62 5.90 4.25 19.98
CA ALA A 62 5.98 5.66 19.66
C ALA A 62 7.36 6.03 19.06
N ARG A 63 8.45 5.51 19.63
CA ARG A 63 9.81 5.71 19.08
C ARG A 63 9.95 5.12 17.68
N ALA A 64 9.41 3.92 17.43
CA ALA A 64 9.40 3.29 16.11
C ALA A 64 8.68 4.16 15.07
N GLN A 65 7.53 4.71 15.43
CA GLN A 65 6.77 5.63 14.57
C GLN A 65 7.54 6.92 14.25
N VAL A 66 8.21 7.52 15.24
CA VAL A 66 9.03 8.72 15.00
C VAL A 66 10.21 8.42 14.07
N ARG A 67 10.91 7.31 14.27
CA ARG A 67 12.03 6.91 13.41
C ARG A 67 11.65 6.66 11.95
N SER A 68 10.41 6.31 11.68
CA SER A 68 9.91 6.04 10.33
C SER A 68 9.51 7.29 9.54
N GLN A 69 9.65 8.49 10.11
CA GLN A 69 9.16 9.75 9.49
C GLN A 69 10.07 10.33 8.40
N GLY A 70 11.18 9.67 8.09
CA GLY A 70 12.10 10.15 7.07
C GLY A 70 12.93 11.36 7.51
N PRO A 71 13.56 12.08 6.57
CA PRO A 71 14.52 13.14 6.86
C PRO A 71 13.90 14.39 7.49
N ALA A 72 12.59 14.60 7.32
CA ALA A 72 11.86 15.73 7.91
C ALA A 72 11.21 15.33 9.25
N ALA A 73 12.00 14.92 10.24
CA ALA A 73 11.52 14.47 11.56
C ALA A 73 10.64 15.49 12.31
N GLU A 74 10.64 16.75 11.89
CA GLU A 74 9.81 17.83 12.44
C GLU A 74 8.35 17.77 11.93
N THR A 75 8.05 16.91 10.95
CA THR A 75 6.70 16.74 10.42
C THR A 75 5.81 16.10 11.48
N ALA A 76 4.86 16.85 12.01
CA ALA A 76 3.92 16.33 13.00
C ALA A 76 3.04 15.23 12.39
N THR A 77 3.00 14.06 13.02
CA THR A 77 2.11 12.97 12.65
C THR A 77 0.69 13.25 13.13
N VAL A 78 -0.31 12.89 12.31
CA VAL A 78 -1.70 12.97 12.69
C VAL A 78 -2.09 11.72 13.44
N THR A 79 -2.32 11.84 14.72
CA THR A 79 -3.01 10.82 15.52
C THR A 79 -4.52 11.11 15.64
N ASN A 80 -4.95 12.35 15.32
CA ASN A 80 -6.33 12.80 15.47
C ASN A 80 -6.89 13.35 14.13
N PRO A 81 -7.94 12.73 13.54
CA PRO A 81 -8.64 13.25 12.37
C PRO A 81 -9.14 14.69 12.52
N GLY A 82 -9.42 15.15 13.75
CA GLY A 82 -9.81 16.52 14.04
C GLY A 82 -8.77 17.58 13.66
N ALA A 83 -7.48 17.24 13.70
CA ALA A 83 -6.42 18.16 13.28
C ALA A 83 -6.44 18.43 11.76
N VAL A 84 -6.83 17.43 10.96
CA VAL A 84 -7.01 17.59 9.51
C VAL A 84 -8.27 18.40 9.23
N LYS A 85 -9.35 18.20 9.99
CA LYS A 85 -10.59 19.02 9.92
C LYS A 85 -10.31 20.51 10.17
N ALA A 86 -9.34 20.83 11.02
CA ALA A 86 -8.92 22.21 11.29
C ALA A 86 -8.04 22.82 10.18
N GLY A 87 -7.90 22.17 9.03
CA GLY A 87 -7.08 22.65 7.91
C GLY A 87 -5.57 22.55 8.12
N GLN A 88 -5.13 21.81 9.14
CA GLN A 88 -3.70 21.61 9.39
C GLN A 88 -3.18 20.49 8.49
N ARG A 89 -2.11 20.80 7.76
CA ARG A 89 -1.38 19.81 6.98
C ARG A 89 -0.55 18.94 7.92
N ARG A 90 -0.91 17.65 8.05
CA ARG A 90 -0.20 16.69 8.90
C ARG A 90 -0.20 15.30 8.26
N ALA A 91 0.94 14.62 8.33
CA ALA A 91 1.07 13.23 7.90
C ALA A 91 0.40 12.27 8.91
N ARG A 92 0.02 11.08 8.44
CA ARG A 92 -0.36 9.96 9.32
C ARG A 92 0.87 9.40 10.03
N ALA A 93 0.66 8.72 11.15
CA ALA A 93 1.73 8.00 11.84
C ALA A 93 2.48 7.08 10.86
N GLY A 94 3.81 7.09 10.94
CA GLY A 94 4.66 6.30 10.05
C GLY A 94 4.87 6.87 8.65
N THR A 95 4.36 8.07 8.37
CA THR A 95 4.56 8.78 7.10
C THR A 95 5.11 10.18 7.35
N TYR A 96 5.66 10.81 6.30
CA TYR A 96 6.00 12.21 6.30
C TYR A 96 5.48 12.89 5.03
N LEU A 97 5.17 14.17 5.14
CA LEU A 97 4.62 14.95 4.04
C LEU A 97 5.71 15.28 3.01
N LEU A 98 5.30 15.44 1.77
CA LEU A 98 6.15 16.03 0.74
C LEU A 98 6.59 17.44 1.13
N ASP A 99 7.80 17.83 0.69
CA ASP A 99 8.29 19.20 0.81
C ASP A 99 7.37 20.18 0.06
N ASP A 100 7.40 21.46 0.46
CA ASP A 100 6.61 22.49 -0.18
C ASP A 100 7.02 22.70 -1.65
N GLY A 101 6.05 23.13 -2.48
CA GLY A 101 6.25 23.46 -3.88
C GLY A 101 6.01 22.31 -4.87
N TYR A 102 5.47 21.17 -4.40
CA TYR A 102 5.01 20.10 -5.30
C TYR A 102 3.61 20.34 -5.89
N ALA A 103 2.78 21.15 -5.22
CA ALA A 103 1.44 21.51 -5.68
C ALA A 103 1.48 22.51 -6.82
N GLN A 104 0.44 22.51 -7.67
CA GLN A 104 0.31 23.44 -8.80
C GLN A 104 -0.87 24.39 -8.56
N ASP A 105 -0.67 25.66 -8.92
CA ASP A 105 -1.73 26.67 -8.79
C ASP A 105 -2.89 26.36 -9.75
N GLY A 106 -4.11 26.45 -9.24
CA GLY A 106 -5.33 26.21 -10.03
C GLY A 106 -5.72 24.74 -10.21
N GLU A 107 -4.97 23.81 -9.64
CA GLU A 107 -5.30 22.39 -9.61
C GLU A 107 -5.80 21.97 -8.20
N ASP A 108 -6.54 20.85 -8.12
CA ASP A 108 -6.99 20.31 -6.83
C ASP A 108 -5.80 19.79 -6.00
N GLY A 109 -4.80 19.20 -6.67
CA GLY A 109 -3.60 18.66 -6.07
C GLY A 109 -3.84 17.50 -5.10
N LEU A 110 -2.78 17.09 -4.41
CA LEU A 110 -2.80 16.13 -3.30
C LEU A 110 -2.19 16.79 -2.05
N PRO A 111 -2.90 17.73 -1.39
CA PRO A 111 -2.32 18.61 -0.37
C PRO A 111 -1.74 17.91 0.85
N VAL A 112 -2.08 16.63 1.08
CA VAL A 112 -1.53 15.83 2.17
C VAL A 112 -0.83 14.58 1.66
N ALA A 113 -0.29 14.63 0.44
CA ALA A 113 0.53 13.55 -0.09
C ALA A 113 1.75 13.29 0.81
N ALA A 114 1.99 12.01 1.10
CA ALA A 114 3.01 11.61 2.05
C ALA A 114 3.68 10.29 1.66
N PHE A 115 4.86 10.06 2.21
CA PHE A 115 5.64 8.83 2.06
C PHE A 115 5.74 8.06 3.38
N SER A 116 6.09 6.78 3.26
CA SER A 116 6.67 5.98 4.33
C SER A 116 8.17 5.77 4.05
N SER A 117 9.01 5.80 5.09
CA SER A 117 10.46 5.66 4.96
C SER A 117 11.01 4.84 6.13
N ASN A 118 10.85 3.52 6.02
CA ASN A 118 11.31 2.54 7.00
C ASN A 118 11.31 1.15 6.39
N VAL A 119 12.06 0.23 6.97
CA VAL A 119 11.97 -1.19 6.61
C VAL A 119 10.54 -1.68 6.81
N GLY A 120 9.97 -2.25 5.75
CA GLY A 120 8.57 -2.65 5.68
C GLY A 120 7.65 -1.65 4.98
N GLY A 121 8.14 -0.43 4.70
CA GLY A 121 7.36 0.62 4.05
C GLY A 121 6.05 0.90 4.79
N MET A 122 4.99 1.22 4.05
CA MET A 122 3.65 1.41 4.62
C MET A 122 3.10 0.13 5.28
N GLY A 123 3.57 -1.06 4.91
CA GLY A 123 3.19 -2.32 5.58
C GLY A 123 3.45 -2.35 7.08
N ALA A 124 4.40 -1.54 7.59
CA ALA A 124 4.64 -1.39 9.02
C ALA A 124 3.59 -0.54 9.76
N HIS A 125 2.72 0.20 9.03
CA HIS A 125 1.81 1.21 9.62
C HIS A 125 0.37 1.15 9.08
N TRP A 126 0.07 0.32 8.09
CA TRP A 126 -1.20 0.29 7.39
C TRP A 126 -2.37 -0.24 8.22
N THR A 127 -3.59 -0.13 7.69
CA THR A 127 -4.80 -0.67 8.31
C THR A 127 -5.08 -2.11 7.92
N ALA A 128 -4.21 -2.71 7.12
CA ALA A 128 -4.22 -4.11 6.69
C ALA A 128 -5.45 -4.56 5.87
N ALA A 129 -6.24 -3.63 5.32
CA ALA A 129 -7.39 -3.98 4.50
C ALA A 129 -6.95 -4.54 3.13
N CYS A 130 -7.47 -5.71 2.78
CA CYS A 130 -7.10 -6.49 1.60
C CYS A 130 -8.32 -6.95 0.78
N PRO A 131 -9.26 -6.05 0.43
CA PRO A 131 -10.40 -6.42 -0.39
C PRO A 131 -9.95 -6.78 -1.81
N ARG A 132 -10.67 -7.72 -2.45
CA ARG A 132 -10.49 -7.99 -3.89
C ARG A 132 -11.16 -6.91 -4.72
N PRO A 133 -10.52 -6.43 -5.80
CA PRO A 133 -11.15 -5.51 -6.74
C PRO A 133 -12.38 -6.16 -7.40
N GLY A 134 -13.37 -5.35 -7.75
CA GLY A 134 -14.59 -5.80 -8.39
C GLY A 134 -14.91 -5.04 -9.67
N ASP A 135 -15.75 -5.62 -10.52
CA ASP A 135 -16.26 -4.98 -11.74
C ASP A 135 -15.14 -4.25 -12.52
N SER A 136 -15.31 -2.97 -12.81
CA SER A 136 -14.33 -2.15 -13.57
C SER A 136 -12.99 -1.90 -12.87
N GLU A 137 -12.86 -2.23 -11.58
CA GLU A 137 -11.56 -2.17 -10.89
C GLU A 137 -10.59 -3.27 -11.33
N ARG A 138 -11.12 -4.39 -11.88
CA ARG A 138 -10.33 -5.54 -12.31
C ARG A 138 -9.49 -5.22 -13.54
N ILE A 139 -8.37 -5.91 -13.69
CA ILE A 139 -7.44 -5.71 -14.81
C ILE A 139 -7.85 -6.68 -15.94
N GLY A 140 -8.63 -6.19 -16.91
CA GLY A 140 -9.30 -6.99 -17.92
C GLY A 140 -8.39 -7.96 -18.67
N PHE A 141 -7.21 -7.52 -19.12
CA PHE A 141 -6.29 -8.39 -19.88
C PHE A 141 -5.61 -9.49 -19.01
N LEU A 142 -5.70 -9.41 -17.68
CA LEU A 142 -5.31 -10.50 -16.77
C LEU A 142 -6.51 -11.38 -16.42
N ASP A 143 -7.74 -10.86 -16.49
CA ASP A 143 -8.98 -11.61 -16.28
C ASP A 143 -9.28 -12.54 -17.45
N GLU A 144 -9.06 -12.07 -18.68
CA GLU A 144 -9.24 -12.88 -19.89
C GLU A 144 -8.44 -14.19 -19.83
N ASP A 145 -7.23 -14.13 -19.25
CA ASP A 145 -6.39 -15.31 -19.04
C ASP A 145 -6.74 -16.12 -17.77
N GLY A 146 -7.71 -15.66 -16.96
CA GLY A 146 -8.07 -16.23 -15.65
C GLY A 146 -6.95 -16.15 -14.60
N ALA A 147 -5.89 -15.38 -14.88
CA ALA A 147 -4.71 -15.31 -14.02
C ALA A 147 -4.90 -14.41 -12.79
N LEU A 148 -5.80 -13.42 -12.86
CA LEU A 148 -5.93 -12.42 -11.78
C LEU A 148 -6.40 -13.06 -10.46
N ASP A 149 -7.38 -13.95 -10.48
CA ASP A 149 -7.89 -14.58 -9.24
C ASP A 149 -6.86 -15.51 -8.58
N GLU A 150 -6.06 -16.22 -9.38
CA GLU A 150 -4.94 -17.04 -8.86
C GLU A 150 -3.88 -16.14 -8.20
N LEU A 151 -3.54 -15.02 -8.84
CA LEU A 151 -2.58 -14.05 -8.31
C LEU A 151 -3.09 -13.37 -7.04
N LEU A 152 -4.39 -13.01 -6.98
CA LEU A 152 -5.02 -12.45 -5.78
C LEU A 152 -5.00 -13.45 -4.62
N SER A 153 -5.31 -14.72 -4.90
CA SER A 153 -5.26 -15.79 -3.88
C SER A 153 -3.84 -15.98 -3.34
N GLU A 154 -2.83 -15.89 -4.21
CA GLU A 154 -1.44 -15.94 -3.78
C GLU A 154 -1.04 -14.69 -2.99
N GLY A 155 -1.52 -13.52 -3.38
CA GLY A 155 -1.36 -12.29 -2.60
C GLY A 155 -1.95 -12.40 -1.19
N GLU A 156 -3.17 -12.95 -1.07
CA GLU A 156 -3.81 -13.22 0.22
C GLU A 156 -2.98 -14.17 1.08
N ARG A 157 -2.43 -15.23 0.48
CA ARG A 157 -1.51 -16.16 1.17
C ARG A 157 -0.28 -15.46 1.72
N LEU A 158 0.39 -14.62 0.91
CA LEU A 158 1.59 -13.91 1.31
C LEU A 158 1.32 -12.89 2.42
N LEU A 159 0.21 -12.19 2.34
CA LEU A 159 -0.21 -11.18 3.31
C LEU A 159 -0.82 -11.80 4.59
N GLY A 160 -1.15 -13.08 4.59
CA GLY A 160 -1.83 -13.73 5.69
C GLY A 160 -3.23 -13.16 5.93
N VAL A 161 -4.00 -12.99 4.84
CA VAL A 161 -5.34 -12.39 4.91
C VAL A 161 -6.32 -13.32 5.58
N THR A 162 -7.10 -12.78 6.53
CA THR A 162 -8.25 -13.45 7.15
C THR A 162 -9.47 -12.54 7.12
N SER A 163 -10.64 -13.09 7.41
CA SER A 163 -11.88 -12.33 7.57
C SER A 163 -12.51 -12.47 8.96
N ASP A 164 -11.87 -13.22 9.85
CA ASP A 164 -12.40 -13.62 11.15
C ASP A 164 -11.62 -13.04 12.35
N ALA A 165 -10.53 -12.34 12.11
CA ALA A 165 -9.66 -11.79 13.16
C ALA A 165 -10.44 -10.98 14.24
N PHE A 166 -11.52 -10.31 13.83
CA PHE A 166 -12.37 -9.47 14.67
C PHE A 166 -13.76 -10.06 14.94
N ASP A 167 -13.96 -11.37 14.82
CA ASP A 167 -15.25 -12.00 15.03
C ASP A 167 -15.80 -11.82 16.45
N ALA A 168 -14.93 -11.66 17.44
CA ALA A 168 -15.30 -11.38 18.82
C ALA A 168 -15.72 -9.92 19.08
N ALA A 169 -15.58 -9.02 18.11
CA ALA A 169 -15.96 -7.61 18.27
C ALA A 169 -17.48 -7.49 18.50
N PRO A 170 -17.92 -6.83 19.58
CA PRO A 170 -19.33 -6.69 19.89
C PRO A 170 -20.04 -5.91 18.76
N PHE A 171 -21.30 -6.24 18.51
CA PHE A 171 -22.18 -5.57 17.53
C PHE A 171 -21.75 -5.64 16.05
N SER A 172 -20.63 -6.26 15.69
CA SER A 172 -20.20 -6.36 14.29
C SER A 172 -21.24 -7.03 13.39
N GLY A 173 -21.94 -8.05 13.89
CA GLY A 173 -23.06 -8.68 13.19
C GLY A 173 -24.22 -7.71 12.94
N LEU A 174 -24.61 -6.95 13.96
CA LEU A 174 -25.69 -5.95 13.87
C LEU A 174 -25.35 -4.83 12.87
N VAL A 175 -24.11 -4.35 12.88
CA VAL A 175 -23.64 -3.35 11.91
C VAL A 175 -23.78 -3.88 10.48
N ARG A 176 -23.32 -5.11 10.21
CA ARG A 176 -23.44 -5.73 8.88
C ARG A 176 -24.90 -5.96 8.49
N GLU A 177 -25.74 -6.44 9.39
CA GLU A 177 -27.16 -6.64 9.13
C GLU A 177 -27.87 -5.33 8.70
N ARG A 178 -27.63 -4.25 9.44
CA ARG A 178 -28.19 -2.92 9.14
C ARG A 178 -27.69 -2.37 7.79
N LEU A 179 -26.39 -2.52 7.50
CA LEU A 179 -25.82 -2.13 6.20
C LEU A 179 -26.38 -2.98 5.06
N ALA A 180 -26.47 -4.31 5.24
CA ALA A 180 -26.99 -5.24 4.24
C ALA A 180 -28.43 -4.96 3.86
N ALA A 181 -29.26 -4.59 4.84
CA ALA A 181 -30.65 -4.19 4.58
C ALA A 181 -30.76 -2.98 3.63
N GLU A 182 -29.74 -2.12 3.63
CA GLU A 182 -29.71 -0.91 2.80
C GLU A 182 -29.15 -1.14 1.38
N VAL A 183 -28.19 -2.07 1.21
CA VAL A 183 -27.42 -2.12 -0.06
C VAL A 183 -27.46 -3.47 -0.77
N ASP A 184 -27.85 -4.58 -0.13
CA ASP A 184 -27.63 -5.92 -0.67
C ASP A 184 -28.75 -6.44 -1.60
N ALA A 185 -29.87 -5.73 -1.70
CA ALA A 185 -31.08 -6.24 -2.38
C ALA A 185 -30.82 -6.69 -3.84
N GLU A 186 -29.98 -5.95 -4.57
CA GLU A 186 -29.69 -6.22 -5.99
C GLU A 186 -28.22 -6.61 -6.23
N ARG A 187 -27.44 -6.83 -5.16
CA ARG A 187 -26.02 -7.14 -5.28
C ARG A 187 -25.76 -8.63 -5.49
N PRO A 188 -24.79 -8.99 -6.35
CA PRO A 188 -24.31 -10.36 -6.44
C PRO A 188 -23.69 -10.79 -5.11
N ALA A 189 -23.68 -12.10 -4.85
CA ALA A 189 -23.33 -12.64 -3.54
C ALA A 189 -21.94 -12.22 -3.03
N ASP A 190 -20.96 -12.13 -3.91
CA ASP A 190 -19.58 -11.74 -3.62
C ASP A 190 -19.40 -10.22 -3.43
N ARG A 191 -20.41 -9.42 -3.76
CA ARG A 191 -20.44 -7.96 -3.59
C ARG A 191 -21.38 -7.48 -2.48
N ARG A 192 -21.96 -8.40 -1.71
CA ARG A 192 -22.77 -8.08 -0.54
C ARG A 192 -21.93 -7.62 0.62
N VAL A 193 -22.57 -6.93 1.57
CA VAL A 193 -21.95 -6.50 2.83
C VAL A 193 -21.38 -7.72 3.57
N GLN A 194 -20.13 -7.64 3.95
CA GLN A 194 -19.42 -8.76 4.56
C GLN A 194 -18.33 -8.27 5.52
N ARG A 195 -17.63 -9.18 6.13
CA ARG A 195 -16.43 -8.90 6.90
C ARG A 195 -15.35 -8.36 5.98
N MET A 196 -14.58 -7.35 6.44
CA MET A 196 -13.43 -6.88 5.69
C MET A 196 -12.34 -7.95 5.69
N PRO A 197 -11.84 -8.38 4.52
CA PRO A 197 -10.61 -9.17 4.46
C PRO A 197 -9.43 -8.33 4.96
N LEU A 198 -8.74 -8.80 5.98
CA LEU A 198 -7.66 -8.07 6.64
C LEU A 198 -6.40 -8.94 6.73
N ALA A 199 -5.24 -8.34 6.50
CA ALA A 199 -3.95 -8.95 6.78
C ALA A 199 -3.67 -8.89 8.31
N VAL A 200 -4.56 -9.52 9.07
CA VAL A 200 -4.54 -9.62 10.54
C VAL A 200 -5.00 -11.01 10.92
N HIS A 201 -4.35 -11.63 11.88
CA HIS A 201 -4.77 -12.93 12.39
C HIS A 201 -4.74 -12.95 13.92
N ARG A 202 -5.54 -13.81 14.51
CA ARG A 202 -5.57 -14.04 15.96
C ARG A 202 -4.68 -15.24 16.28
N ARG A 203 -3.76 -15.08 17.23
CA ARG A 203 -2.92 -16.17 17.75
C ARG A 203 -3.70 -17.03 18.74
N ASP A 204 -3.16 -18.20 19.08
CA ASP A 204 -3.72 -19.12 20.08
C ASP A 204 -3.86 -18.47 21.47
N ASP A 205 -3.00 -17.51 21.80
CA ASP A 205 -3.05 -16.73 23.04
C ASP A 205 -4.13 -15.62 23.01
N GLY A 206 -4.88 -15.49 21.90
CA GLY A 206 -5.94 -14.52 21.71
C GLY A 206 -5.48 -13.15 21.19
N ARG A 207 -4.17 -12.88 21.15
CA ARG A 207 -3.65 -11.59 20.65
C ARG A 207 -3.82 -11.48 19.14
N LEU A 208 -4.13 -10.27 18.67
CA LEU A 208 -4.11 -9.92 17.26
C LEU A 208 -2.67 -9.64 16.80
N VAL A 209 -2.31 -10.19 15.66
CA VAL A 209 -1.06 -9.92 14.96
C VAL A 209 -1.38 -9.30 13.62
N TRP A 210 -0.84 -8.12 13.40
CA TRP A 210 -0.96 -7.37 12.16
C TRP A 210 0.20 -7.75 11.24
N SER A 211 -0.12 -8.12 10.02
CA SER A 211 0.90 -8.45 9.03
C SER A 211 1.61 -7.19 8.56
N GLY A 212 2.92 -7.16 8.76
CA GLY A 212 3.85 -6.26 8.09
C GLY A 212 4.53 -6.96 6.92
N SER A 213 5.54 -6.34 6.35
CA SER A 213 6.37 -6.99 5.34
C SER A 213 7.12 -8.22 5.86
N ASP A 214 7.32 -8.33 7.17
CA ASP A 214 7.91 -9.50 7.83
C ASP A 214 7.10 -10.79 7.57
N VAL A 215 5.77 -10.71 7.59
CA VAL A 215 4.88 -11.82 7.26
C VAL A 215 5.02 -12.19 5.79
N VAL A 216 5.08 -11.19 4.90
CA VAL A 216 5.28 -11.40 3.47
C VAL A 216 6.63 -12.06 3.19
N PHE A 217 7.72 -11.61 3.81
CA PHE A 217 9.03 -12.28 3.73
C PHE A 217 8.93 -13.76 4.12
N GLY A 218 8.27 -14.04 5.23
CA GLY A 218 8.14 -15.37 5.78
C GLY A 218 9.49 -16.01 6.14
N ASP A 219 9.44 -17.23 6.66
CA ASP A 219 10.64 -17.96 7.09
C ASP A 219 11.55 -18.33 5.92
N VAL A 220 10.99 -18.58 4.75
CA VAL A 220 11.78 -18.99 3.58
C VAL A 220 12.74 -17.90 3.13
N THR A 221 12.31 -16.64 3.12
CA THR A 221 13.19 -15.51 2.77
C THR A 221 14.24 -15.27 3.85
N ARG A 222 13.83 -15.34 5.14
CA ARG A 222 14.76 -15.21 6.28
C ARG A 222 15.80 -16.31 6.33
N ALA A 223 15.45 -17.53 5.93
CA ALA A 223 16.36 -18.66 5.86
C ALA A 223 17.23 -18.68 4.60
N ASN A 224 16.91 -17.87 3.59
CA ASN A 224 17.69 -17.79 2.35
C ASN A 224 19.04 -17.10 2.60
N ARG A 225 20.12 -17.85 2.57
CA ARG A 225 21.49 -17.32 2.76
C ARG A 225 21.93 -16.37 1.65
N GLY A 226 21.27 -16.39 0.50
CA GLY A 226 21.50 -15.47 -0.61
C GLY A 226 20.76 -14.13 -0.45
N PHE A 227 19.85 -14.00 0.52
CA PHE A 227 19.11 -12.77 0.76
C PHE A 227 19.83 -11.85 1.76
N SER A 228 19.92 -10.57 1.42
CA SER A 228 20.40 -9.52 2.32
C SER A 228 19.50 -8.30 2.26
N LEU A 229 19.21 -7.69 3.41
CA LEU A 229 18.46 -6.44 3.54
C LEU A 229 19.38 -5.37 4.10
N HIS A 230 19.42 -4.23 3.41
CA HIS A 230 20.23 -3.06 3.76
C HIS A 230 19.30 -1.86 3.94
N ASP A 231 19.11 -1.45 5.17
CA ASP A 231 18.36 -0.23 5.52
C ASP A 231 19.24 1.03 5.34
N GLU A 232 18.65 2.22 5.46
CA GLU A 232 19.33 3.51 5.28
C GLU A 232 20.20 3.57 4.00
N SER A 233 19.64 3.00 2.91
CA SER A 233 20.30 2.75 1.62
C SER A 233 19.46 3.34 0.49
N LEU A 234 19.78 4.56 0.09
CA LEU A 234 19.08 5.28 -0.97
C LEU A 234 19.59 4.85 -2.35
N VAL A 235 18.78 4.17 -3.13
CA VAL A 235 19.06 3.97 -4.55
C VAL A 235 18.82 5.27 -5.30
N THR A 236 19.88 5.82 -5.88
CA THR A 236 19.84 7.09 -6.62
C THR A 236 19.52 6.90 -8.09
N ARG A 237 19.88 5.74 -8.65
CA ARG A 237 19.54 5.38 -10.05
C ARG A 237 19.73 3.91 -10.34
N VAL A 238 19.04 3.42 -11.35
CA VAL A 238 19.28 2.15 -12.04
C VAL A 238 20.40 2.37 -13.05
N LEU A 239 21.32 1.42 -13.13
CA LEU A 239 22.39 1.39 -14.13
C LEU A 239 21.91 0.60 -15.33
N VAL A 240 22.14 1.15 -16.51
CA VAL A 240 21.80 0.51 -17.80
C VAL A 240 23.09 0.38 -18.63
N ALA A 241 23.32 -0.83 -19.14
CA ALA A 241 24.40 -1.12 -20.07
C ALA A 241 23.83 -1.92 -21.25
N ASP A 242 24.22 -1.58 -22.46
CA ASP A 242 23.75 -2.22 -23.70
C ASP A 242 22.21 -2.33 -23.78
N GLY A 243 21.52 -1.29 -23.32
CA GLY A 243 20.05 -1.21 -23.32
C GLY A 243 19.35 -2.08 -22.27
N ARG A 244 20.08 -2.71 -21.34
CA ARG A 244 19.54 -3.57 -20.28
C ARG A 244 19.88 -3.05 -18.89
N ALA A 245 19.05 -3.36 -17.91
CA ALA A 245 19.42 -3.15 -16.51
C ALA A 245 20.69 -3.94 -16.17
N SER A 246 21.63 -3.29 -15.49
CA SER A 246 22.92 -3.86 -15.12
C SER A 246 23.26 -3.71 -13.63
N GLY A 247 22.38 -3.09 -12.85
CA GLY A 247 22.55 -2.87 -11.42
C GLY A 247 21.99 -1.54 -10.94
N VAL A 248 22.46 -1.09 -9.79
CA VAL A 248 22.04 0.18 -9.18
C VAL A 248 23.22 0.95 -8.63
N GLU A 249 23.03 2.26 -8.51
CA GLU A 249 23.86 3.14 -7.68
C GLU A 249 23.13 3.42 -6.38
N VAL A 250 23.76 3.16 -5.25
CA VAL A 250 23.20 3.32 -3.91
C VAL A 250 24.07 4.24 -3.08
N ARG A 251 23.45 5.19 -2.39
CA ARG A 251 24.08 6.04 -1.39
C ARG A 251 23.76 5.51 0.00
N ASP A 252 24.81 5.17 0.76
CA ASP A 252 24.67 4.85 2.18
C ASP A 252 24.36 6.15 2.93
N LEU A 253 23.20 6.21 3.60
CA LEU A 253 22.79 7.41 4.33
C LEU A 253 23.51 7.56 5.68
N ARG A 254 24.27 6.54 6.13
CA ARG A 254 25.05 6.57 7.38
C ARG A 254 26.35 7.32 7.23
N ASP A 255 26.99 7.22 6.07
CA ASP A 255 28.30 7.84 5.81
C ASP A 255 28.33 8.72 4.55
N GLY A 256 27.24 8.75 3.79
CA GLY A 256 27.09 9.54 2.57
C GLY A 256 27.81 8.98 1.34
N GLN A 257 28.48 7.83 1.45
CA GLN A 257 29.25 7.25 0.34
C GLN A 257 28.34 6.58 -0.70
N THR A 258 28.77 6.66 -1.95
CA THR A 258 28.06 6.06 -3.08
C THR A 258 28.75 4.76 -3.49
N HIS A 259 27.95 3.71 -3.67
CA HIS A 259 28.37 2.38 -4.08
C HIS A 259 27.62 1.95 -5.35
N ARG A 260 28.15 0.94 -6.03
CA ARG A 260 27.50 0.29 -7.16
C ARG A 260 27.34 -1.19 -6.88
N ILE A 261 26.16 -1.72 -7.17
CA ILE A 261 25.85 -3.14 -7.06
C ILE A 261 25.44 -3.59 -8.45
N ALA A 262 26.25 -4.49 -9.05
CA ALA A 262 25.90 -5.11 -10.31
C ALA A 262 24.76 -6.13 -10.10
N ALA A 263 23.80 -6.18 -11.03
CA ALA A 263 22.70 -7.11 -10.94
C ALA A 263 22.15 -7.47 -12.33
N ARG A 264 21.70 -8.71 -12.47
CA ARG A 264 21.05 -9.20 -13.71
C ARG A 264 19.62 -8.68 -13.83
N PHE A 265 18.96 -8.51 -12.70
CA PHE A 265 17.61 -7.97 -12.60
C PHE A 265 17.56 -6.90 -11.52
N VAL A 266 16.80 -5.84 -11.81
CA VAL A 266 16.51 -4.76 -10.86
C VAL A 266 15.00 -4.63 -10.75
N VAL A 267 14.48 -4.63 -9.52
CA VAL A 267 13.07 -4.39 -9.20
C VAL A 267 12.97 -3.08 -8.44
N VAL A 268 12.24 -2.10 -8.98
CA VAL A 268 11.99 -0.82 -8.29
C VAL A 268 10.59 -0.85 -7.68
N ALA A 269 10.53 -1.00 -6.36
CA ALA A 269 9.34 -1.13 -5.52
C ALA A 269 9.26 0.01 -4.48
N ALA A 270 9.59 1.24 -4.89
CA ALA A 270 9.80 2.40 -4.03
C ALA A 270 8.54 3.28 -3.89
N ASP A 271 7.36 2.69 -3.84
CA ASP A 271 6.01 3.27 -3.89
C ASP A 271 5.61 3.93 -5.23
N ALA A 272 4.34 4.42 -5.32
CA ALA A 272 3.81 4.98 -6.55
C ALA A 272 4.38 6.37 -6.90
N LEU A 273 4.94 7.10 -5.95
CA LEU A 273 5.51 8.43 -6.19
C LEU A 273 7.01 8.36 -6.44
N ARG A 274 7.73 7.48 -5.75
CA ARG A 274 9.19 7.38 -5.83
C ARG A 274 9.68 6.40 -6.90
N THR A 275 8.92 5.36 -7.22
CA THR A 275 9.29 4.47 -8.33
C THR A 275 9.52 5.25 -9.63
N PRO A 276 8.60 6.13 -10.09
CA PRO A 276 8.87 6.95 -11.26
C PRO A 276 10.01 7.97 -11.06
N GLN A 277 10.26 8.44 -9.82
CA GLN A 277 11.41 9.31 -9.51
C GLN A 277 12.74 8.61 -9.76
N VAL A 278 12.88 7.37 -9.30
CA VAL A 278 14.10 6.56 -9.55
C VAL A 278 14.31 6.31 -11.03
N LEU A 279 13.24 5.97 -11.78
CA LEU A 279 13.34 5.80 -13.23
C LEU A 279 13.74 7.11 -13.93
N TRP A 280 13.12 8.22 -13.55
CA TRP A 280 13.45 9.54 -14.09
C TRP A 280 14.93 9.90 -13.86
N ALA A 281 15.41 9.74 -12.62
CA ALA A 281 16.81 9.98 -12.25
C ALA A 281 17.79 9.05 -12.98
N SER A 282 17.32 7.90 -13.46
CA SER A 282 18.08 6.92 -14.25
C SER A 282 18.11 7.26 -15.75
N GLY A 283 17.40 8.31 -16.20
CA GLY A 283 17.24 8.61 -17.62
C GLY A 283 16.25 7.71 -18.36
N ILE A 284 15.48 6.88 -17.64
CA ILE A 284 14.47 5.97 -18.16
C ILE A 284 13.13 6.70 -18.14
N ARG A 285 12.70 7.23 -19.27
CA ARG A 285 11.59 8.19 -19.35
C ARG A 285 10.59 7.82 -20.45
N PRO A 286 9.91 6.65 -20.38
CA PRO A 286 8.82 6.34 -21.30
C PRO A 286 7.70 7.39 -21.17
N GLU A 287 6.90 7.57 -22.24
CA GLU A 287 5.89 8.63 -22.30
C GLU A 287 4.88 8.59 -21.13
N ALA A 288 4.48 7.39 -20.72
CA ALA A 288 3.53 7.18 -19.61
C ALA A 288 4.15 7.36 -18.22
N LEU A 289 5.47 7.57 -18.09
CA LEU A 289 6.13 7.67 -16.79
C LEU A 289 5.55 8.81 -15.95
N GLY A 290 5.11 8.47 -14.74
CA GLY A 290 4.49 9.41 -13.80
C GLY A 290 3.05 9.78 -14.13
N ARG A 291 2.54 9.48 -15.33
CA ARG A 291 1.17 9.80 -15.79
C ARG A 291 0.14 8.85 -15.19
N TYR A 292 -1.13 9.21 -15.35
CA TYR A 292 -2.28 8.47 -14.82
C TYR A 292 -2.24 8.30 -13.30
N LEU A 293 -1.61 9.26 -12.60
CA LEU A 293 -1.65 9.31 -11.14
C LEU A 293 -3.10 9.26 -10.69
N ASN A 294 -3.43 8.26 -9.91
CA ASN A 294 -4.76 8.05 -9.36
C ASN A 294 -4.67 7.95 -7.84
N ASP A 295 -5.63 8.56 -7.15
CA ASP A 295 -5.85 8.46 -5.72
C ASP A 295 -7.35 8.52 -5.46
N GLN A 296 -7.78 8.20 -4.26
CA GLN A 296 -9.19 8.08 -3.92
C GLN A 296 -9.61 9.25 -3.05
N ALA A 297 -10.68 9.95 -3.43
CA ALA A 297 -11.34 10.86 -2.49
C ALA A 297 -11.98 10.04 -1.37
N GLN A 298 -11.66 10.38 -0.13
CA GLN A 298 -12.16 9.71 1.06
C GLN A 298 -13.20 10.57 1.76
N ILE A 299 -14.40 10.03 1.97
CA ILE A 299 -15.47 10.64 2.74
C ILE A 299 -15.62 9.88 4.04
N VAL A 300 -15.72 10.60 5.16
CA VAL A 300 -15.87 9.99 6.48
C VAL A 300 -17.10 10.52 7.20
N PHE A 301 -17.70 9.65 8.00
CA PHE A 301 -18.87 9.94 8.82
C PHE A 301 -18.83 9.07 10.08
N ALA A 302 -19.58 9.41 11.11
CA ALA A 302 -19.67 8.58 12.31
C ALA A 302 -21.09 8.54 12.85
N SER A 303 -21.46 7.36 13.37
CA SER A 303 -22.75 7.13 14.02
C SER A 303 -22.55 6.34 15.31
N ARG A 304 -23.53 6.45 16.21
CA ARG A 304 -23.63 5.65 17.41
C ARG A 304 -24.75 4.62 17.25
N LEU A 305 -24.46 3.36 17.58
CA LEU A 305 -25.50 2.34 17.64
C LEU A 305 -26.53 2.71 18.70
N ARG A 306 -27.82 2.58 18.34
CA ARG A 306 -28.95 2.74 19.26
C ARG A 306 -29.33 1.38 19.84
N ASP A 307 -29.95 1.42 21.03
CA ASP A 307 -30.57 0.25 21.66
C ASP A 307 -29.60 -0.93 21.85
N VAL A 308 -28.35 -0.63 22.21
CA VAL A 308 -27.32 -1.61 22.54
C VAL A 308 -26.91 -1.49 24.00
N GLU A 309 -26.89 -2.64 24.68
CA GLU A 309 -26.40 -2.74 26.05
C GLU A 309 -24.89 -3.01 26.06
N ALA A 310 -24.19 -2.54 27.08
CA ALA A 310 -22.79 -2.83 27.26
C ALA A 310 -22.56 -4.36 27.22
N PRO A 311 -21.63 -4.87 26.40
CA PRO A 311 -21.30 -6.28 26.43
C PRO A 311 -20.80 -6.67 27.81
N ALA A 312 -21.14 -7.86 28.28
CA ALA A 312 -20.63 -8.37 29.55
C ALA A 312 -19.09 -8.33 29.50
N THR A 313 -18.49 -7.58 30.42
CA THR A 313 -17.03 -7.45 30.53
C THR A 313 -16.41 -8.84 30.71
N ARG A 314 -15.59 -9.29 29.79
CA ARG A 314 -14.69 -10.40 30.03
C ARG A 314 -13.60 -9.88 30.97
N GLU A 315 -13.59 -10.39 32.21
CA GLU A 315 -12.48 -10.16 33.13
C GLU A 315 -11.19 -10.74 32.50
N GLY A 316 -10.17 -9.90 32.30
CA GLY A 316 -8.81 -10.33 31.98
C GLY A 316 -8.25 -9.95 30.60
N GLY A 317 -8.88 -9.09 29.84
CA GLY A 317 -8.26 -8.53 28.63
C GLY A 317 -7.40 -7.31 28.97
N ASP A 318 -6.10 -7.39 28.71
CA ASP A 318 -5.27 -6.18 28.54
C ASP A 318 -6.01 -5.25 27.58
N GLY A 319 -6.35 -4.02 28.03
CA GLY A 319 -7.20 -3.05 27.32
C GLY A 319 -6.70 -2.59 25.94
N ALA A 320 -6.25 -3.54 25.15
CA ALA A 320 -5.78 -3.33 23.80
C ALA A 320 -6.98 -3.20 22.86
N LEU A 321 -6.95 -2.19 22.05
CA LEU A 321 -7.69 -1.80 20.83
C LEU A 321 -8.43 -2.91 20.03
N SER A 322 -8.34 -4.16 20.40
CA SER A 322 -8.58 -5.30 19.52
C SER A 322 -9.92 -5.99 19.68
N GLU A 323 -10.57 -5.87 20.83
CA GLU A 323 -11.80 -6.64 21.07
C GLU A 323 -13.08 -5.89 20.65
N THR A 324 -13.00 -4.57 20.52
CA THR A 324 -14.13 -3.70 20.14
C THR A 324 -14.13 -3.26 18.68
N SER A 325 -13.03 -3.44 17.97
CA SER A 325 -12.82 -2.92 16.62
C SER A 325 -13.23 -3.92 15.54
N GLY A 326 -14.52 -4.07 15.28
CA GLY A 326 -15.01 -4.79 14.12
C GLY A 326 -14.85 -3.98 12.83
N VAL A 327 -14.52 -4.66 11.72
CA VAL A 327 -14.46 -4.01 10.40
C VAL A 327 -15.40 -4.72 9.43
N SER A 328 -16.35 -3.96 8.89
CA SER A 328 -17.30 -4.41 7.87
C SER A 328 -16.95 -3.79 6.52
N TRP A 329 -17.22 -4.51 5.45
CA TRP A 329 -16.94 -4.13 4.08
C TRP A 329 -18.23 -3.96 3.29
N VAL A 330 -18.37 -2.79 2.64
CA VAL A 330 -19.34 -2.55 1.58
C VAL A 330 -18.57 -2.56 0.27
N PRO A 331 -18.58 -3.66 -0.51
CA PRO A 331 -17.78 -3.78 -1.72
C PRO A 331 -18.16 -2.76 -2.79
N PHE A 332 -17.17 -2.38 -3.59
CA PHE A 332 -17.38 -1.59 -4.81
C PHE A 332 -18.25 -2.34 -5.81
N THR A 333 -19.10 -1.59 -6.52
CA THR A 333 -19.76 -2.00 -7.77
C THR A 333 -19.80 -0.83 -8.72
N ASP A 334 -19.93 -1.06 -10.03
CA ASP A 334 -20.03 0.02 -11.02
C ASP A 334 -21.26 0.92 -10.79
N ASP A 335 -22.34 0.36 -10.22
CA ASP A 335 -23.53 1.13 -9.83
C ASP A 335 -23.29 2.00 -8.58
N LEU A 336 -22.43 1.56 -7.68
CA LEU A 336 -22.00 2.29 -6.49
C LEU A 336 -20.46 2.41 -6.49
N PRO A 337 -19.89 3.40 -7.23
CA PRO A 337 -18.46 3.49 -7.52
C PRO A 337 -17.64 3.99 -6.33
N PHE A 338 -17.86 3.38 -5.19
CA PHE A 338 -17.10 3.60 -3.97
C PHE A 338 -17.01 2.33 -3.13
N HIS A 339 -15.92 2.21 -2.42
CA HIS A 339 -15.61 1.14 -1.49
C HIS A 339 -15.89 1.63 -0.05
N GLY A 340 -16.65 0.84 0.71
CA GLY A 340 -16.99 1.16 2.09
C GLY A 340 -16.17 0.38 3.10
N GLN A 341 -15.42 1.08 3.94
CA GLN A 341 -14.73 0.53 5.09
C GLN A 341 -15.40 1.07 6.36
N ILE A 342 -16.10 0.20 7.07
CA ILE A 342 -16.94 0.57 8.22
C ILE A 342 -16.31 -0.04 9.47
N MET A 343 -15.84 0.80 10.38
CA MET A 343 -15.07 0.39 11.55
C MET A 343 -15.79 0.74 12.84
N GLN A 344 -15.81 -0.19 13.76
CA GLN A 344 -16.13 0.14 15.15
C GLN A 344 -14.91 0.82 15.77
N LEU A 345 -15.12 1.95 16.43
CA LEU A 345 -14.09 2.80 16.99
C LEU A 345 -14.06 2.67 18.51
N ASP A 346 -12.87 2.69 19.08
CA ASP A 346 -12.67 2.63 20.53
C ASP A 346 -13.00 3.97 21.23
N ALA A 347 -13.06 5.06 20.46
CA ALA A 347 -13.40 6.38 20.93
C ALA A 347 -14.19 7.15 19.86
N SER A 348 -14.97 8.13 20.27
CA SER A 348 -15.65 9.02 19.35
C SER A 348 -14.65 9.91 18.59
N PRO A 349 -14.79 10.06 17.26
CA PRO A 349 -13.95 10.96 16.46
C PRO A 349 -14.33 12.45 16.67
N ILE A 350 -15.40 12.73 17.40
CA ILE A 350 -15.82 14.07 17.79
C ILE A 350 -16.00 14.14 19.30
N PRO A 351 -15.88 15.32 19.94
CA PRO A 351 -16.19 15.48 21.35
C PRO A 351 -17.65 15.10 21.64
N LEU A 352 -17.85 14.30 22.66
CA LEU A 352 -19.16 13.98 23.22
C LEU A 352 -19.35 14.76 24.54
N ALA A 353 -20.59 14.85 25.04
CA ALA A 353 -20.85 15.42 26.35
C ALA A 353 -20.17 14.57 27.44
N ASP A 354 -19.71 15.23 28.53
CA ASP A 354 -18.96 14.56 29.61
C ASP A 354 -19.77 13.47 30.34
N ASP A 355 -21.09 13.58 30.32
CA ASP A 355 -22.03 12.65 30.92
C ASP A 355 -22.62 11.62 29.93
N ASP A 356 -22.14 11.60 28.70
CA ASP A 356 -22.64 10.73 27.65
C ASP A 356 -22.01 9.33 27.75
N PRO A 357 -22.77 8.30 28.15
CA PRO A 357 -22.22 6.96 28.31
C PRO A 357 -21.90 6.34 26.94
N VAL A 358 -20.62 6.14 26.64
CA VAL A 358 -20.19 5.42 25.46
C VAL A 358 -20.09 3.93 25.78
N VAL A 359 -20.96 3.14 25.16
CA VAL A 359 -20.86 1.69 25.20
C VAL A 359 -19.67 1.26 24.33
N PRO A 360 -18.69 0.49 24.83
CA PRO A 360 -17.57 0.02 24.02
C PRO A 360 -18.03 -0.70 22.75
N GLY A 361 -17.49 -0.31 21.59
CA GLY A 361 -17.86 -0.85 20.28
C GLY A 361 -19.14 -0.26 19.68
N SER A 362 -19.82 0.69 20.35
CA SER A 362 -21.03 1.31 19.83
C SER A 362 -20.77 2.49 18.87
N ILE A 363 -19.59 3.06 18.86
CA ILE A 363 -19.21 4.10 17.90
C ILE A 363 -18.77 3.46 16.60
N VAL A 364 -19.42 3.83 15.51
CA VAL A 364 -19.16 3.29 14.16
C VAL A 364 -18.68 4.42 13.25
N GLY A 365 -17.42 4.33 12.84
CA GLY A 365 -16.84 5.18 11.81
C GLY A 365 -17.10 4.59 10.43
N LEU A 366 -17.67 5.38 9.55
CA LEU A 366 -17.89 5.03 8.15
C LEU A 366 -16.88 5.77 7.30
N GLY A 367 -16.25 5.06 6.37
CA GLY A 367 -15.37 5.61 5.34
C GLY A 367 -15.79 5.10 3.98
N LEU A 368 -16.03 6.01 3.03
CA LEU A 368 -16.22 5.68 1.62
C LEU A 368 -15.04 6.22 0.81
N PHE A 369 -14.46 5.37 -0.02
CA PHE A 369 -13.41 5.72 -0.97
C PHE A 369 -14.00 5.72 -2.37
N CYS A 370 -13.81 6.82 -3.11
CA CYS A 370 -14.37 7.01 -4.43
C CYS A 370 -13.33 6.68 -5.50
N ALA A 371 -13.70 5.86 -6.48
CA ALA A 371 -12.90 5.72 -7.69
C ALA A 371 -12.85 7.06 -8.44
N LYS A 372 -11.72 7.34 -9.08
CA LYS A 372 -11.47 8.57 -9.85
C LYS A 372 -11.24 8.24 -11.32
N ASP A 373 -11.75 9.10 -12.21
CA ASP A 373 -11.46 9.00 -13.63
C ASP A 373 -9.95 9.01 -13.91
N LEU A 374 -9.50 8.09 -14.76
CA LEU A 374 -8.10 8.02 -15.18
C LEU A 374 -7.80 9.09 -16.23
N GLN A 375 -6.87 9.99 -15.94
CA GLN A 375 -6.43 11.05 -16.82
C GLN A 375 -4.91 11.01 -16.98
N ALA A 376 -4.41 11.04 -18.22
CA ALA A 376 -2.98 11.12 -18.49
C ALA A 376 -2.35 12.47 -18.05
N SER A 377 -3.18 13.50 -17.86
CA SER A 377 -2.79 14.80 -17.34
C SER A 377 -2.43 14.74 -15.86
N ASP A 378 -3.11 13.87 -15.09
CA ASP A 378 -2.79 13.66 -13.68
C ASP A 378 -1.49 12.88 -13.59
N ARG A 379 -0.48 13.48 -12.97
CA ARG A 379 0.87 12.93 -13.01
C ARG A 379 1.76 13.44 -11.89
N VAL A 380 2.78 12.66 -11.63
CA VAL A 380 4.00 13.12 -10.95
C VAL A 380 5.00 13.50 -12.03
N ALA A 381 5.38 14.77 -12.07
CA ALA A 381 6.46 15.30 -12.91
C ALA A 381 7.68 15.56 -12.03
N PHE A 382 8.87 15.58 -12.63
CA PHE A 382 10.12 15.78 -11.91
C PHE A 382 10.88 16.99 -12.45
N ASP A 383 11.58 17.67 -11.54
CA ASP A 383 12.36 18.86 -11.85
C ASP A 383 13.84 18.56 -11.62
N ASP A 384 14.61 18.42 -12.70
CA ASP A 384 16.05 18.14 -12.63
C ASP A 384 16.86 19.34 -12.05
N SER A 385 16.26 20.55 -11.99
CA SER A 385 16.91 21.74 -11.42
C SER A 385 16.76 21.89 -9.91
N ARG A 386 15.90 21.09 -9.29
CA ARG A 386 15.60 21.09 -7.85
C ARG A 386 15.71 19.68 -7.31
N VAL A 387 16.06 19.57 -6.05
CA VAL A 387 16.14 18.27 -5.35
C VAL A 387 15.27 18.28 -4.10
N ASP A 388 14.80 17.10 -3.73
CA ASP A 388 14.11 16.85 -2.46
C ASP A 388 15.09 16.67 -1.30
N ALA A 389 14.57 16.37 -0.11
CA ALA A 389 15.36 16.16 1.11
C ALA A 389 16.37 14.98 1.01
N TYR A 390 16.16 14.06 0.07
CA TYR A 390 17.11 12.99 -0.23
C TYR A 390 18.12 13.33 -1.33
N GLY A 391 17.98 14.52 -1.96
CA GLY A 391 18.81 14.94 -3.09
C GLY A 391 18.40 14.27 -4.40
N MET A 392 17.18 13.74 -4.50
CA MET A 392 16.58 13.22 -5.73
C MET A 392 15.83 14.34 -6.48
N PRO A 393 15.58 14.21 -7.81
CA PRO A 393 14.81 15.20 -8.55
C PRO A 393 13.49 15.54 -7.87
N ALA A 394 13.23 16.84 -7.64
CA ALA A 394 12.05 17.27 -6.90
C ALA A 394 10.76 16.95 -7.67
N MET A 395 9.72 16.54 -6.93
CA MET A 395 8.42 16.21 -7.49
C MET A 395 7.57 17.45 -7.71
N ARG A 396 6.73 17.39 -8.75
CA ARG A 396 5.55 18.25 -8.97
C ARG A 396 4.36 17.34 -9.21
N ILE A 397 3.27 17.57 -8.51
CA ILE A 397 2.04 16.78 -8.63
C ILE A 397 1.01 17.61 -9.38
N HIS A 398 0.56 17.09 -10.52
CA HIS A 398 -0.59 17.57 -11.28
C HIS A 398 -1.76 16.62 -11.01
N TYR A 399 -2.86 17.16 -10.49
CA TYR A 399 -4.01 16.35 -10.12
C TYR A 399 -5.28 17.19 -10.12
N THR A 400 -6.27 16.78 -10.92
CA THR A 400 -7.51 17.53 -11.10
C THR A 400 -8.70 16.58 -11.10
N LEU A 401 -9.72 16.89 -10.29
CA LEU A 401 -10.98 16.17 -10.30
C LEU A 401 -11.82 16.56 -11.52
N THR A 402 -12.37 15.58 -12.22
CA THR A 402 -13.35 15.80 -13.29
C THR A 402 -14.72 16.18 -12.72
N ASP A 403 -15.64 16.63 -13.57
CA ASP A 403 -17.04 16.83 -13.16
C ASP A 403 -17.70 15.51 -12.72
N ARG A 404 -17.29 14.38 -13.33
CA ARG A 404 -17.73 13.05 -12.92
C ARG A 404 -17.21 12.68 -11.54
N ASP A 405 -15.93 12.93 -11.24
CA ASP A 405 -15.35 12.72 -9.93
C ASP A 405 -16.11 13.49 -8.84
N ARG A 406 -16.38 14.79 -9.12
CA ARG A 406 -17.15 15.64 -8.20
C ARG A 406 -18.57 15.11 -8.00
N ALA A 407 -19.22 14.62 -9.04
CA ALA A 407 -20.54 13.99 -8.95
C ALA A 407 -20.53 12.70 -8.13
N VAL A 408 -19.48 11.87 -8.28
CA VAL A 408 -19.30 10.65 -7.48
C VAL A 408 -19.09 11.01 -6.00
N ILE A 409 -18.26 12.00 -5.69
CA ILE A 409 -18.04 12.49 -4.32
C ILE A 409 -19.36 12.99 -3.70
N GLU A 410 -20.14 13.79 -4.42
CA GLU A 410 -21.44 14.28 -3.92
C GLU A 410 -22.45 13.14 -3.74
N ARG A 411 -22.40 12.09 -4.57
CA ARG A 411 -23.20 10.88 -4.38
C ARG A 411 -22.75 10.12 -3.13
N ALA A 412 -21.44 9.93 -2.94
CA ALA A 412 -20.87 9.26 -1.78
C ALA A 412 -21.20 9.99 -0.47
N LYS A 413 -21.24 11.33 -0.47
CA LYS A 413 -21.70 12.12 0.70
C LYS A 413 -23.14 11.83 1.08
N ARG A 414 -24.04 11.67 0.11
CA ARG A 414 -25.44 11.29 0.39
C ARG A 414 -25.53 9.86 0.88
N GLU A 415 -24.78 8.98 0.26
CA GLU A 415 -24.79 7.54 0.57
C GLU A 415 -24.24 7.27 1.98
N ILE A 416 -23.14 7.91 2.39
CA ILE A 416 -22.56 7.69 3.72
C ILE A 416 -23.49 8.17 4.83
N VAL A 417 -24.25 9.23 4.59
CA VAL A 417 -25.28 9.70 5.54
C VAL A 417 -26.44 8.70 5.61
N ARG A 418 -26.88 8.16 4.47
CA ARG A 418 -27.92 7.10 4.43
C ARG A 418 -27.47 5.87 5.22
N LEU A 419 -26.28 5.37 4.96
CA LEU A 419 -25.69 4.24 5.68
C LEU A 419 -25.49 4.54 7.17
N GLY A 420 -25.04 5.74 7.51
CA GLY A 420 -24.87 6.15 8.90
C GLY A 420 -26.18 6.19 9.68
N ASN A 421 -27.26 6.69 9.07
CA ASN A 421 -28.60 6.67 9.67
C ASN A 421 -29.15 5.25 9.84
N ALA A 422 -28.87 4.35 8.90
CA ALA A 422 -29.26 2.94 9.01
C ALA A 422 -28.52 2.23 10.15
N VAL A 423 -27.22 2.50 10.30
CA VAL A 423 -26.40 1.93 11.36
C VAL A 423 -26.81 2.43 12.73
N GLY A 424 -27.07 3.74 12.89
CA GLY A 424 -27.39 4.28 14.19
C GLY A 424 -27.73 5.76 14.18
N GLU A 425 -27.41 6.46 15.26
CA GLU A 425 -27.57 7.90 15.40
C GLU A 425 -26.32 8.61 14.91
N PRO A 426 -26.43 9.49 13.89
CA PRO A 426 -25.32 10.31 13.46
C PRO A 426 -24.72 11.14 14.59
N LEU A 427 -23.39 11.18 14.63
CA LEU A 427 -22.65 12.01 15.59
C LEU A 427 -22.34 13.41 15.03
N ASP A 428 -22.55 13.64 13.74
CA ASP A 428 -22.32 14.92 13.05
C ASP A 428 -23.47 15.16 12.05
N ASP A 429 -23.75 16.40 11.71
CA ASP A 429 -24.81 16.79 10.77
C ASP A 429 -24.40 16.48 9.31
N ARG A 430 -23.12 16.47 9.03
CA ARG A 430 -22.59 16.38 7.68
C ARG A 430 -21.36 15.47 7.58
N PRO A 431 -21.24 14.72 6.47
CA PRO A 431 -20.03 13.97 6.20
C PRO A 431 -18.86 14.91 5.91
N PHE A 432 -17.67 14.48 6.25
CA PHE A 432 -16.44 15.20 6.01
C PHE A 432 -15.68 14.58 4.84
N VAL A 433 -15.34 15.39 3.84
CA VAL A 433 -14.44 14.99 2.76
C VAL A 433 -13.01 15.24 3.24
N MET A 434 -12.22 14.18 3.33
CA MET A 434 -10.81 14.28 3.71
C MET A 434 -10.04 15.04 2.63
N PRO A 435 -8.99 15.80 2.99
CA PRO A 435 -8.10 16.39 2.00
C PRO A 435 -7.57 15.32 1.04
N LEU A 436 -7.49 15.64 -0.25
CA LEU A 436 -6.95 14.72 -1.26
C LEU A 436 -5.52 14.31 -0.92
N GLY A 437 -5.18 13.04 -1.15
CA GLY A 437 -3.94 12.43 -0.70
C GLY A 437 -4.04 11.73 0.66
N SER A 438 -5.15 11.91 1.42
CA SER A 438 -5.34 11.26 2.73
C SER A 438 -5.52 9.76 2.66
N SER A 439 -5.95 9.21 1.52
CA SER A 439 -6.12 7.77 1.36
C SER A 439 -4.78 7.03 1.43
N LEU A 440 -3.69 7.65 0.93
CA LEU A 440 -2.36 7.06 0.70
C LEU A 440 -2.42 5.89 -0.29
N HIS A 441 -3.40 5.89 -1.19
CA HIS A 441 -3.64 4.84 -2.18
C HIS A 441 -3.17 5.22 -3.58
N TYR A 442 -2.11 6.06 -3.67
CA TYR A 442 -1.55 6.50 -4.96
C TYR A 442 -1.22 5.32 -5.85
N GLN A 443 -1.62 5.40 -7.14
CA GLN A 443 -1.45 4.34 -8.12
C GLN A 443 -1.31 4.88 -9.55
N GLY A 444 -0.99 4.02 -10.52
CA GLY A 444 -1.01 4.33 -11.94
C GLY A 444 0.28 4.89 -12.53
N THR A 445 1.18 5.45 -11.74
CA THR A 445 2.33 6.25 -12.18
C THR A 445 3.42 5.49 -12.96
N VAL A 446 3.41 4.17 -12.88
CA VAL A 446 4.25 3.24 -13.67
C VAL A 446 3.38 2.08 -14.18
N ARG A 447 2.15 2.43 -14.61
CA ARG A 447 1.09 1.49 -14.97
C ARG A 447 1.53 0.45 -15.99
N MET A 448 0.99 -0.77 -15.85
CA MET A 448 1.17 -1.82 -16.83
C MET A 448 0.20 -1.69 -18.00
N GLY A 449 0.55 -2.32 -19.13
CA GLY A 449 -0.30 -2.41 -20.30
C GLY A 449 -0.14 -3.75 -21.00
N ALA A 450 -1.14 -4.11 -21.82
CA ALA A 450 -1.08 -5.32 -22.63
C ALA A 450 -0.10 -5.20 -23.82
N ALA A 451 0.21 -3.97 -24.24
CA ALA A 451 1.10 -3.67 -25.35
C ALA A 451 1.93 -2.40 -25.10
N ASP A 452 3.05 -2.26 -25.79
CA ASP A 452 3.88 -1.05 -25.80
C ASP A 452 3.31 -0.04 -26.81
N ASP A 453 2.29 0.67 -26.36
CA ASP A 453 1.55 1.68 -27.16
C ASP A 453 1.76 3.13 -26.68
N GLY A 454 2.72 3.33 -25.76
CA GLY A 454 3.01 4.61 -25.13
C GLY A 454 2.08 4.98 -23.97
N ALA A 455 1.00 4.24 -23.74
CA ALA A 455 0.06 4.48 -22.63
C ALA A 455 0.42 3.73 -21.34
N SER A 456 1.48 2.95 -21.35
CA SER A 456 1.98 2.17 -20.21
C SER A 456 3.49 2.26 -20.06
N VAL A 457 4.00 1.95 -18.85
CA VAL A 457 5.43 1.95 -18.52
C VAL A 457 6.01 0.54 -18.59
N CYS A 458 5.20 -0.47 -18.28
CA CYS A 458 5.66 -1.85 -18.20
C CYS A 458 4.64 -2.83 -18.81
N ASP A 459 5.13 -4.03 -19.08
CA ASP A 459 4.38 -5.16 -19.62
C ASP A 459 3.49 -5.82 -18.54
N PRO A 460 2.65 -6.82 -18.89
CA PRO A 460 1.83 -7.56 -17.92
C PRO A 460 2.62 -8.33 -16.84
N HIS A 461 3.94 -8.46 -16.97
CA HIS A 461 4.84 -9.01 -15.95
C HIS A 461 5.58 -7.93 -15.16
N SER A 462 5.22 -6.65 -15.36
CA SER A 462 5.86 -5.48 -14.73
C SER A 462 7.30 -5.22 -15.20
N GLU A 463 7.77 -5.79 -16.33
CA GLU A 463 9.05 -5.45 -16.94
C GLU A 463 8.91 -4.15 -17.73
N VAL A 464 9.80 -3.21 -17.51
CA VAL A 464 9.77 -1.88 -18.15
C VAL A 464 10.02 -2.00 -19.64
N TRP A 465 9.15 -1.42 -20.47
CA TRP A 465 9.28 -1.40 -21.91
C TRP A 465 10.65 -0.86 -22.35
N GLY A 466 11.30 -1.54 -23.25
CA GLY A 466 12.58 -1.13 -23.80
C GLY A 466 13.80 -1.26 -22.87
N VAL A 467 13.64 -1.75 -21.62
CA VAL A 467 14.75 -1.94 -20.67
C VAL A 467 14.69 -3.36 -20.06
N PRO A 468 15.06 -4.40 -20.82
CA PRO A 468 15.08 -5.76 -20.31
C PRO A 468 15.83 -5.90 -18.98
N GLY A 469 15.28 -6.66 -18.05
CA GLY A 469 15.86 -6.88 -16.72
C GLY A 469 15.48 -5.84 -15.69
N LEU A 470 14.75 -4.76 -16.08
CA LEU A 470 14.20 -3.79 -15.16
C LEU A 470 12.71 -4.07 -14.91
N PHE A 471 12.32 -4.22 -13.66
CA PHE A 471 10.95 -4.43 -13.23
C PHE A 471 10.51 -3.30 -12.31
N VAL A 472 9.23 -2.99 -12.31
CA VAL A 472 8.59 -2.04 -11.38
C VAL A 472 7.53 -2.74 -10.54
N ALA A 473 7.31 -2.27 -9.31
CA ALA A 473 6.33 -2.86 -8.41
C ALA A 473 5.68 -1.79 -7.52
N GLY A 474 4.62 -2.17 -6.84
CA GLY A 474 3.82 -1.30 -6.00
C GLY A 474 2.49 -0.89 -6.65
N ASN A 475 1.71 -0.07 -5.97
CA ASN A 475 0.42 0.39 -6.50
C ASN A 475 0.57 1.13 -7.84
N GLY A 476 1.74 1.73 -8.09
CA GLY A 476 2.03 2.45 -9.34
C GLY A 476 1.83 1.62 -10.61
N VAL A 477 1.89 0.26 -10.53
CA VAL A 477 1.71 -0.61 -11.71
C VAL A 477 0.23 -0.86 -12.05
N ILE A 478 -0.73 -0.55 -11.16
CA ILE A 478 -2.16 -0.81 -11.35
C ILE A 478 -2.70 0.10 -12.46
N PRO A 479 -3.27 -0.45 -13.54
CA PRO A 479 -3.69 0.34 -14.69
C PRO A 479 -5.14 0.84 -14.61
N THR A 480 -5.93 0.34 -13.66
CA THR A 480 -7.37 0.62 -13.50
C THR A 480 -7.63 1.65 -12.41
N ALA A 481 -8.76 2.34 -12.49
CA ALA A 481 -9.23 3.17 -11.37
C ALA A 481 -9.79 2.24 -10.29
N THR A 482 -9.23 2.28 -9.09
CA THR A 482 -9.75 1.47 -7.98
C THR A 482 -10.24 2.35 -6.83
N ALA A 483 -11.36 1.99 -6.23
CA ALA A 483 -11.84 2.53 -4.96
C ALA A 483 -11.41 1.64 -3.79
N CYS A 484 -11.18 0.35 -4.02
CA CYS A 484 -10.71 -0.57 -2.98
C CYS A 484 -9.24 -0.32 -2.60
N ASN A 485 -8.85 -0.78 -1.41
CA ASN A 485 -7.46 -0.71 -0.97
C ASN A 485 -6.55 -1.47 -1.95
N PRO A 486 -5.53 -0.85 -2.54
CA PRO A 486 -4.81 -1.43 -3.68
C PRO A 486 -3.72 -2.44 -3.31
N THR A 487 -3.37 -2.60 -2.03
CA THR A 487 -2.20 -3.38 -1.60
C THR A 487 -2.28 -4.85 -2.01
N LEU A 488 -3.45 -5.50 -1.89
CA LEU A 488 -3.63 -6.88 -2.32
C LEU A 488 -3.35 -7.03 -3.83
N THR A 489 -3.94 -6.16 -4.64
CA THR A 489 -3.71 -6.14 -6.09
C THR A 489 -2.24 -5.92 -6.43
N ALA A 490 -1.58 -4.96 -5.78
CA ALA A 490 -0.16 -4.69 -6.01
C ALA A 490 0.74 -5.88 -5.63
N VAL A 491 0.44 -6.59 -4.54
CA VAL A 491 1.17 -7.81 -4.13
C VAL A 491 0.92 -8.94 -5.13
N ALA A 492 -0.30 -9.12 -5.61
CA ALA A 492 -0.65 -10.10 -6.65
C ALA A 492 0.16 -9.85 -7.95
N LEU A 493 0.26 -8.59 -8.39
CA LEU A 493 1.06 -8.22 -9.55
C LEU A 493 2.57 -8.42 -9.30
N ALA A 494 3.06 -8.15 -8.09
CA ALA A 494 4.44 -8.43 -7.71
C ALA A 494 4.78 -9.93 -7.76
N VAL A 495 3.85 -10.81 -7.38
CA VAL A 495 3.99 -12.26 -7.54
C VAL A 495 4.21 -12.64 -9.00
N ARG A 496 3.44 -12.06 -9.93
CA ARG A 496 3.59 -12.32 -11.37
C ARG A 496 4.97 -11.93 -11.89
N GLY A 497 5.43 -10.72 -11.55
CA GLY A 497 6.77 -10.24 -11.93
C GLY A 497 7.90 -11.08 -11.34
N ALA A 498 7.79 -11.45 -10.07
CA ALA A 498 8.78 -12.28 -9.40
C ALA A 498 8.87 -13.70 -10.00
N ARG A 499 7.73 -14.31 -10.37
CA ARG A 499 7.69 -15.59 -11.09
C ARG A 499 8.44 -15.50 -12.42
N ARG A 500 8.26 -14.40 -13.16
CA ARG A 500 8.96 -14.16 -14.43
C ARG A 500 10.47 -14.09 -14.26
N ILE A 501 10.95 -13.41 -13.22
CA ILE A 501 12.40 -13.38 -12.90
C ILE A 501 12.89 -14.78 -12.54
N ALA A 502 12.18 -15.51 -11.68
CA ALA A 502 12.57 -16.87 -11.27
C ALA A 502 12.69 -17.82 -12.44
N GLU A 503 11.76 -17.79 -13.40
CA GLU A 503 11.81 -18.57 -14.65
C GLU A 503 13.08 -18.29 -15.46
N ARG A 504 13.42 -17.00 -15.61
CA ARG A 504 14.63 -16.58 -16.35
C ARG A 504 15.92 -16.99 -15.64
N LEU A 505 15.95 -16.95 -14.30
CA LEU A 505 17.11 -17.43 -13.52
C LEU A 505 17.31 -18.92 -13.70
N SER A 506 16.24 -19.71 -13.65
CA SER A 506 16.29 -21.17 -13.81
C SER A 506 16.71 -21.59 -15.21
N SER A 507 16.21 -20.91 -16.25
CA SER A 507 16.55 -21.24 -17.66
C SER A 507 18.02 -21.02 -17.97
N GLN A 508 18.65 -20.01 -17.39
CA GLN A 508 20.06 -19.70 -17.63
C GLN A 508 20.98 -20.66 -16.89
N THR A 509 20.64 -21.05 -15.66
CA THR A 509 21.40 -22.07 -14.93
C THR A 509 21.42 -23.40 -15.70
N ALA A 510 20.31 -23.79 -16.31
CA ALA A 510 20.24 -24.98 -17.17
C ALA A 510 21.13 -24.86 -18.42
N SER A 511 21.18 -23.70 -19.08
CA SER A 511 22.00 -23.45 -20.27
C SER A 511 23.49 -23.46 -19.96
N GLU A 512 23.90 -22.90 -18.83
CA GLU A 512 25.30 -22.90 -18.36
C GLU A 512 25.80 -24.32 -18.02
N GLN A 513 24.95 -25.14 -17.40
CA GLN A 513 25.28 -26.55 -17.11
C GLN A 513 25.43 -27.38 -18.37
N VAL A 514 24.60 -27.16 -19.39
CA VAL A 514 24.70 -27.85 -20.68
C VAL A 514 25.98 -27.42 -21.44
N SER A 515 26.29 -26.11 -21.44
CA SER A 515 27.50 -25.59 -22.09
C SER A 515 28.79 -26.06 -21.41
N GLY A 516 28.79 -26.10 -20.06
CA GLY A 516 29.93 -26.61 -19.28
C GLY A 516 30.16 -28.12 -19.46
N ALA A 517 29.10 -28.89 -19.70
CA ALA A 517 29.22 -30.32 -19.98
C ALA A 517 29.77 -30.62 -21.40
N VAL A 518 29.49 -29.75 -22.38
CA VAL A 518 29.99 -29.88 -23.77
C VAL A 518 31.47 -29.49 -23.89
N THR A 519 31.98 -28.61 -23.03
CA THR A 519 33.39 -28.18 -23.01
C THR A 519 34.30 -29.10 -22.18
N ALA A 520 33.76 -30.03 -21.39
CA ALA A 520 34.50 -30.98 -20.56
C ALA A 520 34.55 -32.40 -21.14
N GLY A 521 34.00 -32.66 -22.32
CA GLY A 521 34.07 -33.90 -23.11
C GLY A 521 34.93 -33.72 -24.36
#